data_853b9ccbc73f5e6b902bb43f534dbfa2
#
_entry.id   853b9ccbc73f5e6b902bb43f534dbfa2
#
_cell.length_a   1.000
_cell.length_b   1.000
_cell.length_c   1.000
_cell.angle_alpha   90.00
_cell.angle_beta   90.00
_cell.angle_gamma   90.00
#
_symmetry.space_group_name_H-M   'P 1'
#
loop_
_entity.id
_entity.type
_entity.pdbx_description
1 polymer ?
#
loop_
_entity_poly.entity_id
_entity_poly.type
_entity_poly.pdbx_seq_one_letter_code
_entity_poly.pdbx_strand_id
1 'polypeptide(L)'
;MHSNRCGRRLVAVLPLALAANMALAETEKFASAPIDELKQTYLACDRAASRQLLDAATAAHCSFVGEALQKRAFEGSFDRLLAWWRAEKDVASAQLTDSR
;
A
#
# COMPACT_ATOMS: atom_id res chain seq x y z
N MET A 1 33.16 15.28 27.16
CA MET A 1 31.84 15.84 26.82
C MET A 1 31.48 15.70 25.35
N HIS A 2 32.41 15.86 24.44
CA HIS A 2 32.10 15.74 22.99
C HIS A 2 31.73 14.34 22.56
N SER A 3 32.30 13.29 23.14
CA SER A 3 32.03 11.90 22.79
C SER A 3 30.59 11.49 23.13
N ASN A 4 30.02 12.01 24.21
CA ASN A 4 28.64 11.68 24.60
C ASN A 4 27.59 12.28 23.66
N ARG A 5 27.89 13.45 23.09
CA ARG A 5 27.00 14.07 22.11
C ARG A 5 26.98 13.29 20.77
N CYS A 6 28.14 12.81 20.34
CA CYS A 6 28.27 12.01 19.15
C CYS A 6 27.57 10.66 19.30
N GLY A 7 27.68 10.04 20.49
CA GLY A 7 26.97 8.78 20.77
C GLY A 7 25.47 8.92 20.74
N ARG A 8 24.93 10.01 21.25
CA ARG A 8 23.50 10.27 21.22
C ARG A 8 22.98 10.49 19.80
N ARG A 9 23.73 11.16 18.96
CA ARG A 9 23.36 11.39 17.56
C ARG A 9 23.34 10.10 16.78
N LEU A 10 24.30 9.20 16.99
CA LEU A 10 24.38 7.91 16.34
C LEU A 10 23.18 7.02 16.69
N VAL A 11 22.79 7.00 17.97
CA VAL A 11 21.63 6.22 18.43
C VAL A 11 20.32 6.76 17.84
N ALA A 12 20.18 8.07 17.67
CA ALA A 12 18.98 8.69 17.10
C ALA A 12 18.84 8.40 15.59
N VAL A 13 19.96 8.25 14.87
CA VAL A 13 19.95 7.99 13.42
C VAL A 13 19.61 6.53 13.08
N LEU A 14 20.01 5.56 13.91
CA LEU A 14 19.78 4.13 13.66
C LEU A 14 18.29 3.76 13.46
N PRO A 15 17.34 4.21 14.29
CA PRO A 15 15.92 3.91 14.07
C PRO A 15 15.38 4.46 12.75
N LEU A 16 15.84 5.63 12.32
CA LEU A 16 15.44 6.23 11.05
C LEU A 16 15.96 5.43 9.85
N ALA A 17 17.18 4.92 9.92
CA ALA A 17 17.79 4.11 8.89
C ALA A 17 17.04 2.78 8.71
N LEU A 18 16.61 2.13 9.80
CA LEU A 18 15.82 0.91 9.77
C LEU A 18 14.45 1.12 9.12
N ALA A 19 13.77 2.22 9.47
CA ALA A 19 12.47 2.56 8.87
C ALA A 19 12.58 2.80 7.37
N ALA A 20 13.62 3.48 6.90
CA ALA A 20 13.87 3.73 5.49
C ALA A 20 14.12 2.41 4.72
N ASN A 21 14.87 1.47 5.32
CA ASN A 21 15.15 0.17 4.70
C ASN A 21 13.88 -0.67 4.56
N MET A 22 12.96 -0.63 5.51
CA MET A 22 11.69 -1.33 5.44
C MET A 22 10.80 -0.78 4.31
N ALA A 23 10.73 0.55 4.15
CA ALA A 23 9.98 1.19 3.09
C ALA A 23 10.53 0.83 1.69
N LEU A 24 11.85 0.80 1.54
CA LEU A 24 12.50 0.40 0.29
C LEU A 24 12.22 -1.06 -0.05
N ALA A 25 12.24 -1.97 0.94
CA ALA A 25 11.96 -3.38 0.74
C ALA A 25 10.51 -3.60 0.24
N GLU A 26 9.53 -2.88 0.80
CA GLU A 26 8.14 -2.94 0.32
C GLU A 26 8.00 -2.40 -1.11
N THR A 27 8.66 -1.29 -1.43
CA THR A 27 8.65 -0.71 -2.77
C THR A 27 9.20 -1.69 -3.80
N GLU A 28 10.31 -2.37 -3.50
CA GLU A 28 10.91 -3.38 -4.37
C GLU A 28 9.98 -4.58 -4.56
N LYS A 29 9.35 -5.05 -3.49
CA LYS A 29 8.40 -6.15 -3.53
C LYS A 29 7.25 -5.87 -4.49
N PHE A 30 6.66 -4.69 -4.41
CA PHE A 30 5.53 -4.30 -5.24
C PHE A 30 5.94 -3.97 -6.68
N ALA A 31 7.20 -3.59 -6.90
CA ALA A 31 7.72 -3.37 -8.26
C ALA A 31 7.79 -4.66 -9.08
N SER A 32 7.90 -5.82 -8.43
CA SER A 32 8.03 -7.13 -9.09
C SER A 32 6.80 -8.03 -8.92
N ALA A 33 5.83 -7.66 -8.09
CA ALA A 33 4.63 -8.48 -7.87
C ALA A 33 3.77 -8.55 -9.15
N PRO A 34 3.07 -9.66 -9.41
CA PRO A 34 2.13 -9.75 -10.53
C PRO A 34 1.02 -8.70 -10.41
N ILE A 35 0.59 -8.15 -11.54
CA ILE A 35 -0.47 -7.13 -11.57
C ILE A 35 -1.76 -7.65 -10.94
N ASP A 36 -2.15 -8.90 -11.22
CA ASP A 36 -3.36 -9.48 -10.65
C ASP A 36 -3.31 -9.56 -9.13
N GLU A 37 -2.14 -9.88 -8.59
CA GLU A 37 -1.92 -9.90 -7.14
C GLU A 37 -2.09 -8.50 -6.54
N LEU A 38 -1.51 -7.48 -7.19
CA LEU A 38 -1.68 -6.08 -6.77
C LEU A 38 -3.15 -5.66 -6.79
N LYS A 39 -3.88 -6.04 -7.82
CA LYS A 39 -5.31 -5.75 -7.93
C LYS A 39 -6.10 -6.39 -6.80
N GLN A 40 -5.87 -7.67 -6.52
CA GLN A 40 -6.55 -8.38 -5.44
C GLN A 40 -6.22 -7.78 -4.07
N THR A 41 -4.97 -7.45 -3.84
CA THR A 41 -4.54 -6.81 -2.59
C THR A 41 -5.17 -5.44 -2.42
N TYR A 42 -5.23 -4.65 -3.50
CA TYR A 42 -5.86 -3.33 -3.47
C TYR A 42 -7.34 -3.44 -3.08
N LEU A 43 -8.07 -4.38 -3.67
CA LEU A 43 -9.48 -4.60 -3.35
C LEU A 43 -9.67 -5.09 -1.91
N ALA A 44 -8.76 -5.94 -1.41
CA ALA A 44 -8.78 -6.39 -0.02
C ALA A 44 -8.54 -5.21 0.94
N CYS A 45 -7.61 -4.32 0.61
CA CYS A 45 -7.36 -3.09 1.37
C CYS A 45 -8.59 -2.20 1.42
N ASP A 46 -9.27 -2.02 0.29
CA ASP A 46 -10.49 -1.23 0.20
C ASP A 46 -11.60 -1.80 1.10
N ARG A 47 -11.79 -3.11 1.05
CA ARG A 47 -12.79 -3.79 1.90
C ARG A 47 -12.49 -3.62 3.38
N ALA A 48 -11.23 -3.78 3.76
CA ALA A 48 -10.80 -3.61 5.16
C ALA A 48 -11.02 -2.18 5.63
N ALA A 49 -10.64 -1.19 4.82
CA ALA A 49 -10.80 0.23 5.15
C ALA A 49 -12.27 0.63 5.26
N SER A 50 -13.16 -0.05 4.53
CA SER A 50 -14.60 0.21 4.58
C SER A 50 -15.26 -0.31 5.85
N ARG A 51 -14.62 -1.26 6.54
CA ARG A 51 -15.18 -1.90 7.73
C ARG A 51 -14.64 -1.34 9.03
N GLN A 52 -13.41 -0.89 9.04
CA GLN A 52 -12.74 -0.45 10.25
C GLN A 52 -11.60 0.51 9.93
N LEU A 53 -11.17 1.24 10.94
CA LEU A 53 -9.99 2.09 10.84
C LEU A 53 -8.75 1.20 10.78
N LEU A 54 -7.92 1.40 9.76
CA LEU A 54 -6.67 0.65 9.61
C LEU A 54 -5.61 1.20 10.55
N ASP A 55 -4.78 0.31 11.12
CA ASP A 55 -3.60 0.75 11.85
C ASP A 55 -2.56 1.36 10.89
N ALA A 56 -1.57 2.08 11.43
CA ALA A 56 -0.59 2.81 10.63
C ALA A 56 0.20 1.91 9.69
N ALA A 57 0.60 0.72 10.16
CA ALA A 57 1.39 -0.21 9.34
C ALA A 57 0.57 -0.76 8.18
N THR A 58 -0.68 -1.16 8.43
CA THR A 58 -1.58 -1.66 7.40
C THR A 58 -1.94 -0.56 6.40
N ALA A 59 -2.22 0.66 6.88
CA ALA A 59 -2.51 1.79 6.01
C ALA A 59 -1.32 2.12 5.09
N ALA A 60 -0.10 2.07 5.60
CA ALA A 60 1.11 2.30 4.81
C ALA A 60 1.27 1.21 3.74
N HIS A 61 1.10 -0.06 4.10
CA HIS A 61 1.14 -1.18 3.16
C HIS A 61 0.12 -0.99 2.03
N CYS A 62 -1.12 -0.67 2.37
CA CYS A 62 -2.18 -0.42 1.38
C CYS A 62 -1.86 0.76 0.47
N SER A 63 -1.24 1.81 0.99
CA SER A 63 -0.79 2.97 0.19
C SER A 63 0.27 2.57 -0.83
N PHE A 64 1.25 1.77 -0.44
CA PHE A 64 2.28 1.26 -1.37
C PHE A 64 1.69 0.39 -2.47
N VAL A 65 0.72 -0.45 -2.13
CA VAL A 65 0.00 -1.27 -3.11
C VAL A 65 -0.72 -0.38 -4.12
N GLY A 66 -1.43 0.64 -3.65
CA GLY A 66 -2.15 1.58 -4.51
C GLY A 66 -1.22 2.33 -5.45
N GLU A 67 -0.09 2.81 -4.97
CA GLU A 67 0.90 3.50 -5.79
C GLU A 67 1.49 2.58 -6.87
N ALA A 68 1.86 1.36 -6.50
CA ALA A 68 2.42 0.41 -7.45
C ALA A 68 1.40 0.03 -8.51
N LEU A 69 0.16 -0.21 -8.11
CA LEU A 69 -0.92 -0.56 -9.04
C LEU A 69 -1.19 0.59 -10.02
N GLN A 70 -1.27 1.82 -9.52
CA GLN A 70 -1.48 3.00 -10.35
C GLN A 70 -0.39 3.15 -11.41
N LYS A 71 0.88 3.01 -11.02
CA LYS A 71 2.01 3.14 -11.92
C LYS A 71 2.07 2.01 -12.95
N ARG A 72 1.90 0.77 -12.49
CA ARG A 72 2.19 -0.40 -13.32
C ARG A 72 1.02 -0.84 -14.19
N ALA A 73 -0.20 -0.74 -13.68
CA ALA A 73 -1.40 -1.18 -14.41
C ALA A 73 -2.12 -0.03 -15.14
N PHE A 74 -1.98 1.20 -14.64
CA PHE A 74 -2.75 2.34 -15.13
C PHE A 74 -1.86 3.50 -15.58
N GLU A 75 -0.59 3.25 -15.82
CA GLU A 75 0.37 4.22 -16.36
C GLU A 75 0.44 5.53 -15.56
N GLY A 76 0.28 5.43 -14.24
CA GLY A 76 0.30 6.58 -13.34
C GLY A 76 -1.02 7.33 -13.26
N SER A 77 -2.06 6.89 -13.96
CA SER A 77 -3.35 7.58 -13.99
C SER A 77 -4.26 7.13 -12.83
N PHE A 78 -4.52 8.03 -11.91
CA PHE A 78 -5.47 7.80 -10.84
C PHE A 78 -6.90 7.65 -11.38
N ASP A 79 -7.27 8.41 -12.40
CA ASP A 79 -8.60 8.33 -13.01
C ASP A 79 -8.88 6.94 -13.59
N ARG A 80 -7.88 6.33 -14.22
CA ARG A 80 -8.01 4.97 -14.75
C ARG A 80 -8.13 3.93 -13.65
N LEU A 81 -7.33 4.07 -12.59
CA LEU A 81 -7.43 3.21 -11.42
C LEU A 81 -8.83 3.31 -10.81
N LEU A 82 -9.33 4.52 -10.65
CA LEU A 82 -10.64 4.77 -10.05
C LEU A 82 -11.77 4.18 -10.92
N ALA A 83 -11.69 4.29 -12.24
CA ALA A 83 -12.64 3.71 -13.17
C ALA A 83 -12.67 2.19 -13.05
N TRP A 84 -11.49 1.56 -12.99
CA TRP A 84 -11.38 0.12 -12.79
C TRP A 84 -11.98 -0.30 -11.45
N TRP A 85 -11.64 0.39 -10.37
CA TRP A 85 -12.14 0.10 -9.03
C TRP A 85 -13.68 0.18 -8.96
N ARG A 86 -14.28 1.19 -9.58
CA ARG A 86 -15.73 1.33 -9.64
C ARG A 86 -16.40 0.18 -10.39
N ALA A 87 -15.81 -0.22 -11.52
CA ALA A 87 -16.30 -1.35 -12.30
C ALA A 87 -16.27 -2.65 -11.49
N GLU A 88 -15.19 -2.88 -10.74
CA GLU A 88 -15.07 -4.06 -9.87
C GLU A 88 -16.13 -4.07 -8.77
N LYS A 89 -16.42 -2.92 -8.18
CA LYS A 89 -17.46 -2.80 -7.16
C LYS A 89 -18.85 -3.07 -7.72
N ASP A 90 -19.12 -2.63 -8.93
CA ASP A 90 -20.41 -2.88 -9.59
C ASP A 90 -20.59 -4.37 -9.88
N VAL A 91 -19.56 -5.05 -10.35
CA VAL A 91 -19.57 -6.50 -10.57
C VAL A 91 -19.80 -7.25 -9.26
N ALA A 92 -19.11 -6.90 -8.20
CA ALA A 92 -19.27 -7.53 -6.89
C ALA A 92 -20.68 -7.33 -6.35
N SER A 93 -21.27 -6.15 -6.51
CA SER A 93 -22.65 -5.85 -6.11
C SER A 93 -23.67 -6.69 -6.89
N ALA A 94 -23.48 -6.83 -8.20
CA ALA A 94 -24.32 -7.64 -9.07
C ALA A 94 -24.28 -9.12 -8.67
N GLN A 95 -23.09 -9.65 -8.35
CA GLN A 95 -22.93 -11.03 -7.89
C GLN A 95 -23.64 -11.29 -6.57
N LEU A 96 -23.59 -10.36 -5.64
CA LEU A 96 -24.30 -10.47 -4.37
C LEU A 96 -25.82 -10.49 -4.56
N THR A 97 -26.33 -9.72 -5.49
CA THR A 97 -27.75 -9.69 -5.82
C THR A 97 -28.21 -11.01 -6.46
N ASP A 98 -27.40 -11.57 -7.36
CA ASP A 98 -27.71 -12.85 -8.01
C ASP A 98 -27.66 -14.04 -7.04
N SER A 99 -26.87 -13.94 -5.97
CA SER A 99 -26.73 -15.01 -4.97
C SER A 99 -27.93 -15.14 -4.04
N ARG A 100 -28.83 -14.19 -4.05
CA ARG A 100 -30.04 -14.19 -3.23
C ARG A 100 -31.25 -14.71 -4.00
#